data_cdf8bc104109bbe3ea0e1ee81c49175c
#
_entry.id   cdf8bc104109bbe3ea0e1ee81c49175c
#
_cell.length_a   1.000
_cell.length_b   1.000
_cell.length_c   1.000
_cell.angle_alpha   90.00
_cell.angle_beta   90.00
_cell.angle_gamma   90.00
#
_symmetry.space_group_name_H-M   'P 1'
#
loop_
_entity.id
_entity.type
_entity.pdbx_description
1 polymer ?
#
loop_
_entity_poly.entity_id
_entity_poly.type
_entity_poly.pdbx_seq_one_letter_code
_entity_poly.pdbx_strand_id
1 'polypeptide(L)'
;MTQTLTIRRPDDWHLHLRDGAMLQAVLPETARHFARAIIMPNLVPPVVRGDHAAAYRDRIMAALPDGMTFEPLMTLYLTEDTDADDVAAAHASGLIKAVKLYPAGATTNSHSGVRDFDNVRAVLDRMAEIGLPLCVHGEVTDAEIDIFDREAVFIDRVLDPIRRATPGLRVVLEHITTSNGVDYVKANERDLGATITAHHLIINRNHILVGGIKPHYYCLPVAKREEHRLTLLAAATSGDSRYFLGTDSAPHTDDNKEMACGCAGCFTATNTMSLVAEMFDREGAMDKLEGFVSLNGPGFYRLPVNEDTITLNKGDPVEYPSKIESGDGPVTVFEPGFPLHWRVV
;
A
#
# COMPACT_ATOMS: atom_id res chain seq x y z
N MET A 1 -7.43 15.11 -30.34
CA MET A 1 -7.42 13.64 -30.51
C MET A 1 -7.49 13.05 -29.13
N THR A 2 -8.44 12.16 -28.88
CA THR A 2 -8.52 11.43 -27.60
C THR A 2 -7.29 10.51 -27.51
N GLN A 3 -6.49 10.66 -26.47
CA GLN A 3 -5.36 9.77 -26.23
C GLN A 3 -5.88 8.55 -25.47
N THR A 4 -5.58 7.35 -25.97
CA THR A 4 -6.02 6.08 -25.38
C THR A 4 -4.81 5.21 -25.08
N LEU A 5 -4.81 4.57 -23.92
CA LEU A 5 -3.79 3.61 -23.47
C LEU A 5 -4.47 2.36 -22.93
N THR A 6 -4.18 1.20 -23.52
CA THR A 6 -4.61 -0.10 -22.99
C THR A 6 -3.42 -0.78 -22.31
N ILE A 7 -3.61 -1.21 -21.08
CA ILE A 7 -2.60 -1.89 -20.26
C ILE A 7 -3.22 -3.16 -19.65
N ARG A 8 -2.39 -4.07 -19.18
CA ARG A 8 -2.85 -5.21 -18.37
C ARG A 8 -3.57 -4.70 -17.13
N ARG A 9 -4.63 -5.42 -16.71
CA ARG A 9 -5.38 -5.04 -15.51
C ARG A 9 -4.43 -4.96 -14.31
N PRO A 10 -4.39 -3.83 -13.58
CA PRO A 10 -3.43 -3.60 -12.51
C PRO A 10 -3.62 -4.50 -11.29
N ASP A 11 -2.56 -4.57 -10.48
CA ASP A 11 -2.60 -5.10 -9.12
C ASP A 11 -2.30 -3.98 -8.11
N ASP A 12 -2.88 -4.10 -6.92
CA ASP A 12 -2.60 -3.21 -5.79
C ASP A 12 -1.76 -3.95 -4.74
N TRP A 13 -0.54 -3.50 -4.53
CA TRP A 13 0.39 -4.21 -3.65
C TRP A 13 0.34 -3.75 -2.19
N HIS A 14 -0.66 -2.93 -1.83
CA HIS A 14 -0.93 -2.52 -0.44
C HIS A 14 -2.34 -1.94 -0.28
N LEU A 15 -3.26 -2.70 0.31
CA LEU A 15 -4.66 -2.31 0.40
C LEU A 15 -5.26 -2.61 1.78
N HIS A 16 -6.00 -1.64 2.34
CA HIS A 16 -6.82 -1.82 3.53
C HIS A 16 -8.31 -1.90 3.16
N LEU A 17 -8.88 -3.08 3.29
CA LEU A 17 -10.33 -3.30 3.07
C LEU A 17 -11.18 -3.13 4.33
N ARG A 18 -10.53 -3.13 5.51
CA ARG A 18 -11.25 -3.17 6.80
C ARG A 18 -12.13 -4.41 6.90
N ASP A 19 -13.27 -4.33 7.61
CA ASP A 19 -14.21 -5.44 7.77
C ASP A 19 -15.66 -4.90 7.83
N GLY A 20 -16.66 -5.79 7.86
CA GLY A 20 -18.06 -5.44 8.03
C GLY A 20 -18.61 -4.48 6.97
N ALA A 21 -19.32 -3.44 7.41
CA ALA A 21 -19.96 -2.48 6.51
C ALA A 21 -18.96 -1.66 5.68
N MET A 22 -17.80 -1.32 6.26
CA MET A 22 -16.74 -0.64 5.54
C MET A 22 -16.19 -1.51 4.39
N LEU A 23 -15.95 -2.80 4.62
CA LEU A 23 -15.50 -3.74 3.58
C LEU A 23 -16.50 -3.77 2.41
N GLN A 24 -17.79 -3.86 2.70
CA GLN A 24 -18.83 -3.89 1.67
C GLN A 24 -18.85 -2.64 0.80
N ALA A 25 -18.57 -1.48 1.40
CA ALA A 25 -18.56 -0.20 0.69
C ALA A 25 -17.30 0.01 -0.17
N VAL A 26 -16.11 -0.38 0.31
CA VAL A 26 -14.84 -0.04 -0.34
C VAL A 26 -14.35 -1.10 -1.32
N LEU A 27 -14.74 -2.37 -1.15
CA LEU A 27 -14.31 -3.45 -2.02
C LEU A 27 -14.70 -3.24 -3.49
N PRO A 28 -15.93 -2.80 -3.83
CA PRO A 28 -16.31 -2.52 -5.22
C PRO A 28 -15.44 -1.43 -5.87
N GLU A 29 -15.03 -0.43 -5.10
CA GLU A 29 -14.20 0.67 -5.60
C GLU A 29 -12.82 0.17 -6.06
N THR A 30 -12.21 -0.75 -5.30
CA THR A 30 -10.94 -1.40 -5.68
C THR A 30 -11.15 -2.44 -6.79
N ALA A 31 -12.11 -3.35 -6.64
CA ALA A 31 -12.33 -4.45 -7.58
C ALA A 31 -12.73 -3.98 -9.00
N ARG A 32 -13.20 -2.75 -9.13
CA ARG A 32 -13.49 -2.13 -10.43
C ARG A 32 -12.25 -1.98 -11.30
N HIS A 33 -11.10 -1.71 -10.70
CA HIS A 33 -9.86 -1.37 -11.38
C HIS A 33 -8.78 -2.44 -11.27
N PHE A 34 -8.65 -3.06 -10.10
CA PHE A 34 -7.58 -3.99 -9.79
C PHE A 34 -8.04 -5.45 -9.91
N ALA A 35 -7.17 -6.30 -10.47
CA ALA A 35 -7.42 -7.75 -10.54
C ALA A 35 -7.16 -8.41 -9.19
N ARG A 36 -6.12 -7.96 -8.50
CA ARG A 36 -5.64 -8.50 -7.22
C ARG A 36 -5.17 -7.39 -6.30
N ALA A 37 -5.15 -7.67 -5.00
CA ALA A 37 -4.45 -6.80 -4.06
C ALA A 37 -3.83 -7.58 -2.90
N ILE A 38 -2.68 -7.10 -2.40
CA ILE A 38 -2.12 -7.51 -1.11
C ILE A 38 -2.96 -6.87 -0.01
N ILE A 39 -3.64 -7.71 0.77
CA ILE A 39 -4.58 -7.28 1.80
C ILE A 39 -3.86 -7.12 3.13
N MET A 40 -3.92 -5.92 3.70
CA MET A 40 -3.29 -5.62 4.98
C MET A 40 -4.04 -6.25 6.15
N PRO A 41 -3.30 -6.83 7.12
CA PRO A 41 -3.85 -7.70 8.16
C PRO A 41 -4.23 -6.97 9.45
N ASN A 42 -4.10 -5.64 9.53
CA ASN A 42 -4.27 -4.84 10.75
C ASN A 42 -5.74 -4.54 11.08
N LEU A 43 -6.54 -5.58 11.16
CA LEU A 43 -7.89 -5.53 11.71
C LEU A 43 -7.87 -5.47 13.26
N VAL A 44 -9.05 -5.45 13.86
CA VAL A 44 -9.24 -5.61 15.31
C VAL A 44 -10.24 -6.76 15.54
N PRO A 45 -9.76 -7.94 15.99
CA PRO A 45 -8.36 -8.34 16.21
C PRO A 45 -7.57 -8.49 14.90
N PRO A 46 -6.21 -8.43 14.93
CA PRO A 46 -5.38 -8.56 13.73
C PRO A 46 -5.37 -10.01 13.20
N VAL A 47 -5.06 -10.13 11.91
CA VAL A 47 -4.93 -11.43 11.21
C VAL A 47 -3.52 -11.98 11.44
N VAL A 48 -3.33 -12.78 12.47
CA VAL A 48 -1.99 -13.23 12.92
C VAL A 48 -1.68 -14.68 12.54
N ARG A 49 -2.65 -15.46 12.03
CA ARG A 49 -2.54 -16.89 11.73
C ARG A 49 -3.19 -17.26 10.40
N GLY A 50 -2.83 -18.44 9.86
CA GLY A 50 -3.38 -18.94 8.61
C GLY A 50 -4.91 -19.10 8.64
N ASP A 51 -5.49 -19.64 9.71
CA ASP A 51 -6.94 -19.78 9.87
C ASP A 51 -7.68 -18.44 9.93
N HIS A 52 -7.07 -17.42 10.57
CA HIS A 52 -7.60 -16.04 10.55
C HIS A 52 -7.57 -15.43 9.14
N ALA A 53 -6.49 -15.68 8.38
CA ALA A 53 -6.37 -15.22 6.99
C ALA A 53 -7.41 -15.88 6.09
N ALA A 54 -7.67 -17.19 6.25
CA ALA A 54 -8.72 -17.90 5.53
C ALA A 54 -10.10 -17.31 5.81
N ALA A 55 -10.43 -17.13 7.10
CA ALA A 55 -11.71 -16.55 7.51
C ALA A 55 -11.90 -15.11 7.00
N TYR A 56 -10.83 -14.30 6.97
CA TYR A 56 -10.91 -12.94 6.41
C TYR A 56 -11.08 -12.97 4.88
N ARG A 57 -10.34 -13.85 4.19
CA ARG A 57 -10.53 -14.04 2.75
C ARG A 57 -11.98 -14.43 2.39
N ASP A 58 -12.57 -15.33 3.17
CA ASP A 58 -13.96 -15.75 2.95
C ASP A 58 -14.93 -14.57 3.11
N ARG A 59 -14.73 -13.68 4.09
CA ARG A 59 -15.55 -12.47 4.25
C ARG A 59 -15.39 -11.49 3.08
N ILE A 60 -14.15 -11.32 2.57
CA ILE A 60 -13.88 -10.48 1.40
C ILE A 60 -14.62 -11.04 0.18
N MET A 61 -14.48 -12.36 -0.07
CA MET A 61 -15.15 -12.99 -1.21
C MET A 61 -16.67 -12.96 -1.11
N ALA A 62 -17.23 -13.06 0.09
CA ALA A 62 -18.66 -12.93 0.32
C ALA A 62 -19.17 -11.48 0.14
N ALA A 63 -18.32 -10.48 0.29
CA ALA A 63 -18.66 -9.07 0.08
C ALA A 63 -18.44 -8.60 -1.37
N LEU A 64 -17.82 -9.43 -2.22
CA LEU A 64 -17.59 -9.07 -3.62
C LEU A 64 -18.92 -9.07 -4.40
N PRO A 65 -19.28 -7.96 -5.05
CA PRO A 65 -20.51 -7.89 -5.82
C PRO A 65 -20.57 -8.90 -6.97
N ASP A 66 -21.78 -9.39 -7.28
CA ASP A 66 -22.01 -10.28 -8.41
C ASP A 66 -21.49 -9.69 -9.72
N GLY A 67 -20.77 -10.51 -10.48
CA GLY A 67 -20.18 -10.12 -11.76
C GLY A 67 -18.85 -9.39 -11.68
N MET A 68 -18.38 -9.04 -10.48
CA MET A 68 -17.00 -8.55 -10.30
C MET A 68 -16.03 -9.69 -10.06
N THR A 69 -14.79 -9.51 -10.54
CA THR A 69 -13.67 -10.43 -10.29
C THR A 69 -12.59 -9.71 -9.50
N PHE A 70 -12.10 -10.34 -8.43
CA PHE A 70 -11.03 -9.82 -7.60
C PHE A 70 -10.38 -10.97 -6.83
N GLU A 71 -9.05 -10.98 -6.73
CA GLU A 71 -8.31 -11.96 -5.93
C GLU A 71 -7.63 -11.28 -4.74
N PRO A 72 -8.08 -11.50 -3.50
CA PRO A 72 -7.38 -11.02 -2.32
C PRO A 72 -6.14 -11.89 -2.04
N LEU A 73 -4.96 -11.28 -2.10
CA LEU A 73 -3.68 -11.87 -1.74
C LEU A 73 -3.46 -11.63 -0.25
N MET A 74 -3.70 -12.64 0.57
CA MET A 74 -3.71 -12.48 2.03
C MET A 74 -2.31 -12.31 2.61
N THR A 75 -2.24 -11.62 3.76
CA THR A 75 -1.03 -11.47 4.56
C THR A 75 -1.30 -11.81 6.02
N LEU A 76 -0.23 -12.13 6.76
CA LEU A 76 -0.28 -12.26 8.22
C LEU A 76 0.35 -11.03 8.87
N TYR A 77 -0.19 -10.63 9.99
CA TYR A 77 0.36 -9.60 10.86
C TYR A 77 1.48 -10.20 11.71
N LEU A 78 2.70 -9.70 11.55
CA LEU A 78 3.84 -10.16 12.34
C LEU A 78 3.75 -9.63 13.77
N THR A 79 3.74 -10.54 14.73
CA THR A 79 3.84 -10.27 16.17
C THR A 79 5.03 -11.03 16.75
N GLU A 80 5.42 -10.71 17.97
CA GLU A 80 6.51 -11.43 18.65
C GLU A 80 6.13 -12.88 19.02
N ASP A 81 4.83 -13.21 18.98
CA ASP A 81 4.29 -14.57 19.21
C ASP A 81 4.00 -15.33 17.90
N THR A 82 4.40 -14.79 16.74
CA THR A 82 4.13 -15.42 15.44
C THR A 82 4.87 -16.76 15.32
N ASP A 83 4.11 -17.82 15.00
CA ASP A 83 4.64 -19.16 14.78
C ASP A 83 5.17 -19.33 13.35
N ALA A 84 6.45 -19.62 13.22
CA ALA A 84 7.12 -19.81 11.92
C ALA A 84 6.57 -21.01 11.13
N ASP A 85 6.10 -22.06 11.80
CA ASP A 85 5.52 -23.23 11.15
C ASP A 85 4.11 -22.95 10.62
N ASP A 86 3.29 -22.15 11.34
CA ASP A 86 1.99 -21.68 10.85
C ASP A 86 2.16 -20.79 9.61
N VAL A 87 3.14 -19.87 9.65
CA VAL A 87 3.50 -19.03 8.49
C VAL A 87 3.89 -19.89 7.28
N ALA A 88 4.74 -20.89 7.49
CA ALA A 88 5.19 -21.79 6.43
C ALA A 88 4.03 -22.63 5.85
N ALA A 89 3.15 -23.15 6.72
CA ALA A 89 1.98 -23.94 6.30
C ALA A 89 0.98 -23.07 5.51
N ALA A 90 0.69 -21.84 5.99
CA ALA A 90 -0.19 -20.89 5.30
C ALA A 90 0.37 -20.46 3.94
N HIS A 91 1.71 -20.30 3.82
CA HIS A 91 2.35 -20.04 2.52
C HIS A 91 2.28 -21.24 1.59
N ALA A 92 2.61 -22.44 2.08
CA ALA A 92 2.59 -23.67 1.28
C ALA A 92 1.19 -24.02 0.74
N SER A 93 0.12 -23.66 1.47
CA SER A 93 -1.27 -23.79 0.99
C SER A 93 -1.64 -22.78 -0.10
N GLY A 94 -0.80 -21.77 -0.36
CA GLY A 94 -1.06 -20.70 -1.31
C GLY A 94 -1.93 -19.56 -0.76
N LEU A 95 -2.36 -19.65 0.51
CA LEU A 95 -3.28 -18.68 1.13
C LEU A 95 -2.64 -17.32 1.31
N ILE A 96 -1.41 -17.26 1.87
CA ILE A 96 -0.71 -16.00 2.10
C ILE A 96 0.40 -15.76 1.05
N LYS A 97 0.62 -14.48 0.75
CA LYS A 97 1.65 -14.03 -0.21
C LYS A 97 2.75 -13.18 0.44
N ALA A 98 2.55 -12.73 1.67
CA ALA A 98 3.53 -12.00 2.46
C ALA A 98 3.18 -12.07 3.95
N VAL A 99 4.13 -11.62 4.78
CA VAL A 99 3.90 -11.26 6.18
C VAL A 99 4.14 -9.76 6.32
N LYS A 100 3.27 -9.07 7.07
CA LYS A 100 3.36 -7.62 7.29
C LYS A 100 3.93 -7.29 8.65
N LEU A 101 5.01 -6.55 8.67
CA LEU A 101 5.63 -5.99 9.86
C LEU A 101 5.12 -4.56 10.09
N TYR A 102 4.59 -4.32 11.28
CA TYR A 102 4.36 -3.00 11.85
C TYR A 102 5.23 -2.84 13.09
N PRO A 103 6.04 -1.79 13.21
CA PRO A 103 6.56 -1.39 14.52
C PRO A 103 5.40 -1.02 15.44
N ALA A 104 5.48 -1.43 16.72
CA ALA A 104 4.39 -1.21 17.65
C ALA A 104 4.05 0.27 17.83
N GLY A 105 2.82 0.66 17.51
CA GLY A 105 2.35 2.04 17.61
C GLY A 105 2.68 2.94 16.42
N ALA A 106 3.23 2.40 15.31
CA ALA A 106 3.61 3.20 14.15
C ALA A 106 2.42 3.77 13.37
N THR A 107 1.30 3.06 13.33
CA THR A 107 0.10 3.47 12.57
C THR A 107 -1.18 2.93 13.19
N THR A 108 -2.32 3.14 12.55
CA THR A 108 -3.63 2.64 12.99
C THR A 108 -3.61 1.13 13.21
N ASN A 109 -4.13 0.66 14.35
CA ASN A 109 -4.20 -0.75 14.75
C ASN A 109 -2.83 -1.47 14.79
N SER A 110 -1.74 -0.74 15.08
CA SER A 110 -0.39 -1.32 15.15
C SER A 110 0.15 -1.56 16.56
N HIS A 111 -0.68 -1.48 17.60
CA HIS A 111 -0.26 -1.69 18.99
C HIS A 111 0.27 -3.10 19.28
N SER A 112 -0.17 -4.11 18.51
CA SER A 112 0.31 -5.49 18.59
C SER A 112 1.56 -5.75 17.75
N GLY A 113 2.15 -4.72 17.15
CA GLY A 113 3.33 -4.81 16.32
C GLY A 113 4.61 -5.17 17.08
N VAL A 114 5.68 -5.32 16.34
CA VAL A 114 6.99 -5.71 16.85
C VAL A 114 7.64 -4.56 17.62
N ARG A 115 8.14 -4.85 18.82
CA ARG A 115 8.94 -3.94 19.66
C ARG A 115 10.42 -4.33 19.63
N ASP A 116 10.67 -5.64 19.75
CA ASP A 116 12.00 -6.21 19.73
C ASP A 116 12.14 -7.13 18.49
N PHE A 117 12.98 -6.71 17.55
CA PHE A 117 13.16 -7.43 16.29
C PHE A 117 13.94 -8.74 16.46
N ASP A 118 14.64 -8.94 17.55
CA ASP A 118 15.30 -10.22 17.86
C ASP A 118 14.28 -11.32 18.17
N ASN A 119 13.11 -10.98 18.71
CA ASN A 119 12.04 -11.93 19.02
C ASN A 119 11.39 -12.54 17.76
N VAL A 120 11.47 -11.87 16.62
CA VAL A 120 10.88 -12.35 15.35
C VAL A 120 11.91 -13.01 14.42
N ARG A 121 13.17 -13.14 14.86
CA ARG A 121 14.26 -13.62 14.03
C ARG A 121 13.99 -14.99 13.41
N ALA A 122 13.49 -15.95 14.18
CA ALA A 122 13.19 -17.29 13.68
C ALA A 122 12.14 -17.28 12.57
N VAL A 123 11.14 -16.40 12.67
CA VAL A 123 10.12 -16.22 11.62
C VAL A 123 10.76 -15.63 10.34
N LEU A 124 11.62 -14.61 10.48
CA LEU A 124 12.29 -13.98 9.35
C LEU A 124 13.24 -14.96 8.63
N ASP A 125 14.00 -15.76 9.37
CA ASP A 125 14.87 -16.78 8.82
C ASP A 125 14.04 -17.84 8.06
N ARG A 126 12.90 -18.27 8.63
CA ARG A 126 11.99 -19.20 7.96
C ARG A 126 11.39 -18.61 6.68
N MET A 127 11.00 -17.34 6.72
CA MET A 127 10.50 -16.64 5.53
C MET A 127 11.55 -16.56 4.42
N ALA A 128 12.81 -16.30 4.76
CA ALA A 128 13.92 -16.29 3.80
C ALA A 128 14.10 -17.68 3.14
N GLU A 129 14.06 -18.76 3.92
CA GLU A 129 14.15 -20.15 3.43
C GLU A 129 13.06 -20.49 2.42
N ILE A 130 11.81 -20.11 2.70
CA ILE A 130 10.66 -20.45 1.84
C ILE A 130 10.40 -19.38 0.74
N GLY A 131 11.18 -18.29 0.71
CA GLY A 131 11.06 -17.20 -0.25
C GLY A 131 9.81 -16.33 -0.08
N LEU A 132 9.21 -16.30 1.12
CA LEU A 132 8.04 -15.48 1.44
C LEU A 132 8.44 -14.04 1.73
N PRO A 133 7.89 -13.02 1.04
CA PRO A 133 8.24 -11.62 1.27
C PRO A 133 7.78 -11.09 2.63
N LEU A 134 8.59 -10.18 3.20
CA LEU A 134 8.25 -9.32 4.33
C LEU A 134 7.84 -7.94 3.80
N CYS A 135 6.61 -7.53 4.05
CA CYS A 135 6.12 -6.16 3.81
C CYS A 135 6.33 -5.34 5.07
N VAL A 136 6.94 -4.16 4.97
CA VAL A 136 7.39 -3.40 6.14
C VAL A 136 6.80 -2.00 6.16
N HIS A 137 6.10 -1.64 7.27
CA HIS A 137 5.84 -0.24 7.58
C HIS A 137 7.12 0.39 8.13
N GLY A 138 7.74 1.26 7.37
CA GLY A 138 9.12 1.71 7.58
C GLY A 138 9.26 2.93 8.47
N GLU A 139 8.72 2.95 9.70
CA GLU A 139 8.87 4.06 10.64
C GLU A 139 9.26 3.58 12.03
N VAL A 140 10.20 4.30 12.67
CA VAL A 140 10.45 4.16 14.12
C VAL A 140 9.35 4.87 14.91
N THR A 141 9.17 4.46 16.18
CA THR A 141 8.14 5.01 17.07
C THR A 141 8.69 5.78 18.27
N ASP A 142 10.00 5.98 18.32
CA ASP A 142 10.66 6.74 19.36
C ASP A 142 10.11 8.17 19.42
N ALA A 143 9.75 8.63 20.62
CA ALA A 143 9.10 9.92 20.84
C ALA A 143 10.04 11.10 20.53
N GLU A 144 11.35 10.90 20.63
CA GLU A 144 12.37 11.92 20.38
C GLU A 144 12.67 12.10 18.87
N ILE A 145 12.22 11.15 18.02
CA ILE A 145 12.45 11.23 16.57
C ILE A 145 11.33 12.01 15.92
N ASP A 146 11.69 13.08 15.21
CA ASP A 146 10.74 13.87 14.43
C ASP A 146 9.98 12.97 13.46
N ILE A 147 8.66 13.15 13.38
CA ILE A 147 7.77 12.33 12.54
C ILE A 147 8.18 12.35 11.05
N PHE A 148 8.85 13.41 10.59
CA PHE A 148 9.34 13.51 9.22
C PHE A 148 10.65 12.76 8.96
N ASP A 149 11.37 12.34 10.01
CA ASP A 149 12.65 11.65 9.93
C ASP A 149 12.54 10.15 10.22
N ARG A 150 11.38 9.67 10.71
CA ARG A 150 11.15 8.30 11.18
C ARG A 150 11.48 7.23 10.16
N GLU A 151 11.20 7.45 8.87
CA GLU A 151 11.51 6.50 7.80
C GLU A 151 13.02 6.35 7.60
N ALA A 152 13.76 7.45 7.54
CA ALA A 152 15.21 7.42 7.37
C ALA A 152 15.90 6.71 8.55
N VAL A 153 15.45 7.00 9.78
CA VAL A 153 15.96 6.36 11.01
C VAL A 153 15.63 4.86 11.04
N PHE A 154 14.42 4.48 10.60
CA PHE A 154 14.02 3.07 10.51
C PHE A 154 14.89 2.28 9.52
N ILE A 155 15.18 2.85 8.37
CA ILE A 155 16.05 2.23 7.37
C ILE A 155 17.43 1.91 8.00
N ASP A 156 18.01 2.88 8.68
CA ASP A 156 19.36 2.74 9.27
C ASP A 156 19.39 1.80 10.48
N ARG A 157 18.45 1.97 11.42
CA ARG A 157 18.50 1.27 12.71
C ARG A 157 17.81 -0.09 12.71
N VAL A 158 16.87 -0.35 11.78
CA VAL A 158 16.03 -1.55 11.80
C VAL A 158 16.14 -2.33 10.50
N LEU A 159 15.81 -1.71 9.36
CA LEU A 159 15.66 -2.44 8.10
C LEU A 159 17.00 -2.99 7.61
N ASP A 160 18.04 -2.17 7.57
CA ASP A 160 19.36 -2.58 7.10
C ASP A 160 20.00 -3.65 8.01
N PRO A 161 19.94 -3.55 9.35
CA PRO A 161 20.33 -4.64 10.27
C PRO A 161 19.56 -5.94 10.04
N ILE A 162 18.22 -5.90 9.88
CA ILE A 162 17.39 -7.09 9.60
C ILE A 162 17.87 -7.77 8.31
N ARG A 163 18.02 -7.03 7.23
CA ARG A 163 18.42 -7.57 5.93
C ARG A 163 19.83 -8.15 5.93
N ARG A 164 20.77 -7.52 6.66
CA ARG A 164 22.14 -8.07 6.84
C ARG A 164 22.13 -9.34 7.67
N ALA A 165 21.26 -9.39 8.66
CA ALA A 165 21.17 -10.51 9.59
C ALA A 165 20.40 -11.70 8.98
N THR A 166 19.52 -11.49 8.00
CA THR A 166 18.72 -12.53 7.32
C THR A 166 18.95 -12.46 5.80
N PRO A 167 20.09 -12.93 5.29
CA PRO A 167 20.37 -12.94 3.85
C PRO A 167 19.31 -13.76 3.09
N GLY A 168 18.87 -13.22 1.95
CA GLY A 168 17.83 -13.87 1.12
C GLY A 168 16.39 -13.56 1.54
N LEU A 169 16.18 -12.84 2.64
CA LEU A 169 14.86 -12.32 2.99
C LEU A 169 14.44 -11.28 1.93
N ARG A 170 13.33 -11.55 1.27
CA ARG A 170 12.73 -10.62 0.32
C ARG A 170 11.90 -9.60 1.06
N VAL A 171 12.16 -8.31 0.83
CA VAL A 171 11.51 -7.23 1.57
C VAL A 171 10.84 -6.26 0.60
N VAL A 172 9.63 -5.85 0.93
CA VAL A 172 8.96 -4.68 0.35
C VAL A 172 8.95 -3.56 1.39
N LEU A 173 9.71 -2.49 1.13
CA LEU A 173 9.59 -1.26 1.91
C LEU A 173 8.34 -0.53 1.42
N GLU A 174 7.29 -0.61 2.22
CA GLU A 174 5.96 -0.17 1.84
C GLU A 174 5.82 1.34 1.88
N HIS A 175 4.98 1.90 0.96
CA HIS A 175 4.53 3.31 0.93
C HIS A 175 5.64 4.30 1.29
N ILE A 176 6.81 4.16 0.64
CA ILE A 176 7.97 5.03 0.93
C ILE A 176 7.62 6.51 0.72
N THR A 177 8.17 7.37 1.59
CA THR A 177 7.85 8.79 1.61
C THR A 177 9.06 9.71 1.52
N THR A 178 10.29 9.16 1.53
CA THR A 178 11.52 9.94 1.55
C THR A 178 12.46 9.62 0.39
N SER A 179 13.36 10.55 0.08
CA SER A 179 14.51 10.29 -0.78
C SER A 179 15.42 9.20 -0.20
N ASN A 180 15.51 9.09 1.14
CA ASN A 180 16.27 8.04 1.82
C ASN A 180 15.75 6.65 1.46
N GLY A 181 14.41 6.46 1.43
CA GLY A 181 13.79 5.21 0.99
C GLY A 181 14.14 4.88 -0.46
N VAL A 182 14.03 5.87 -1.36
CA VAL A 182 14.41 5.72 -2.77
C VAL A 182 15.88 5.36 -2.93
N ASP A 183 16.77 6.08 -2.22
CA ASP A 183 18.21 5.85 -2.32
C ASP A 183 18.61 4.48 -1.75
N TYR A 184 17.95 4.05 -0.66
CA TYR A 184 18.16 2.72 -0.09
C TYR A 184 17.77 1.61 -1.07
N VAL A 185 16.63 1.74 -1.74
CA VAL A 185 16.20 0.77 -2.77
C VAL A 185 17.18 0.76 -3.95
N LYS A 186 17.64 1.93 -4.41
CA LYS A 186 18.62 2.04 -5.50
C LYS A 186 19.96 1.41 -5.16
N ALA A 187 20.41 1.55 -3.91
CA ALA A 187 21.69 0.99 -3.46
C ALA A 187 21.65 -0.53 -3.27
N ASN A 188 20.46 -1.15 -3.26
CA ASN A 188 20.27 -2.58 -2.99
C ASN A 188 19.64 -3.27 -4.21
N GLU A 189 20.43 -4.08 -4.92
CA GLU A 189 20.01 -4.68 -6.19
C GLU A 189 19.13 -5.92 -6.05
N ARG A 190 19.13 -6.60 -4.90
CA ARG A 190 18.47 -7.90 -4.73
C ARG A 190 17.52 -7.91 -3.55
N ASP A 191 16.44 -8.67 -3.70
CA ASP A 191 15.48 -9.01 -2.65
C ASP A 191 14.86 -7.78 -1.93
N LEU A 192 14.85 -6.63 -2.61
CA LEU A 192 14.24 -5.39 -2.11
C LEU A 192 13.41 -4.72 -3.21
N GLY A 193 12.13 -4.48 -2.90
CA GLY A 193 11.24 -3.64 -3.66
C GLY A 193 10.63 -2.57 -2.77
N ALA A 194 9.91 -1.64 -3.36
CA ALA A 194 9.17 -0.63 -2.60
C ALA A 194 7.82 -0.31 -3.26
N THR A 195 6.80 -0.10 -2.44
CA THR A 195 5.55 0.46 -2.91
C THR A 195 5.56 1.98 -2.81
N ILE A 196 4.94 2.63 -3.79
CA ILE A 196 4.70 4.07 -3.80
C ILE A 196 3.19 4.28 -3.99
N THR A 197 2.59 5.16 -3.19
CA THR A 197 1.16 5.42 -3.21
C THR A 197 0.82 6.55 -4.16
N ALA A 198 -0.42 6.58 -4.67
CA ALA A 198 -0.90 7.68 -5.52
C ALA A 198 -0.86 9.04 -4.78
N HIS A 199 -1.27 9.07 -3.52
CA HIS A 199 -1.32 10.31 -2.75
C HIS A 199 0.08 10.87 -2.43
N HIS A 200 1.09 10.04 -2.15
CA HIS A 200 2.47 10.52 -1.94
C HIS A 200 3.15 11.05 -3.21
N LEU A 201 2.67 10.67 -4.40
CA LEU A 201 3.10 11.32 -5.65
C LEU A 201 2.54 12.74 -5.80
N ILE A 202 1.43 13.06 -5.12
CA ILE A 202 0.62 14.28 -5.33
C ILE A 202 0.84 15.29 -4.22
N ILE A 203 0.72 14.88 -2.96
CA ILE A 203 0.77 15.79 -1.82
C ILE A 203 2.12 15.79 -1.12
N ASN A 204 2.46 16.95 -0.55
CA ASN A 204 3.53 17.13 0.43
C ASN A 204 2.94 17.67 1.76
N ARG A 205 3.77 17.84 2.78
CA ARG A 205 3.31 18.27 4.11
C ARG A 205 2.55 19.61 4.12
N ASN A 206 2.79 20.50 3.14
CA ASN A 206 2.06 21.76 3.06
C ASN A 206 0.59 21.55 2.75
N HIS A 207 0.24 20.51 1.96
CA HIS A 207 -1.15 20.19 1.67
C HIS A 207 -1.94 19.80 2.92
N ILE A 208 -1.25 19.24 3.91
CA ILE A 208 -1.87 18.84 5.20
C ILE A 208 -2.02 20.03 6.14
N LEU A 209 -1.02 20.94 6.17
CA LEU A 209 -0.82 21.89 7.28
C LEU A 209 -1.07 23.37 6.90
N VAL A 210 -0.99 23.75 5.62
CA VAL A 210 -1.11 25.16 5.20
C VAL A 210 -2.56 25.51 4.91
N GLY A 211 -3.00 26.63 5.48
CA GLY A 211 -4.38 27.11 5.33
C GLY A 211 -5.39 26.38 6.21
N GLY A 212 -4.93 25.74 7.28
CA GLY A 212 -5.69 24.91 8.20
C GLY A 212 -5.34 23.42 8.07
N ILE A 213 -5.61 22.65 9.11
CA ILE A 213 -5.38 21.21 9.12
C ILE A 213 -6.39 20.53 8.20
N LYS A 214 -5.89 19.66 7.32
CA LYS A 214 -6.71 18.89 6.39
C LYS A 214 -6.64 17.40 6.73
N PRO A 215 -7.54 16.90 7.57
CA PRO A 215 -7.48 15.53 8.08
C PRO A 215 -7.56 14.45 6.99
N HIS A 216 -8.25 14.69 5.88
CA HIS A 216 -8.37 13.73 4.78
C HIS A 216 -7.08 13.52 3.98
N TYR A 217 -6.04 14.37 4.18
CA TYR A 217 -4.69 14.18 3.65
C TYR A 217 -3.72 13.57 4.67
N TYR A 218 -4.17 13.41 5.92
CA TYR A 218 -3.34 12.81 6.95
C TYR A 218 -3.28 11.28 6.80
N CYS A 219 -2.08 10.77 6.61
CA CYS A 219 -1.75 9.34 6.53
C CYS A 219 -0.44 9.07 7.29
N LEU A 220 -0.12 7.81 7.54
CA LEU A 220 1.16 7.39 8.07
C LEU A 220 1.74 6.28 7.16
N PRO A 221 2.98 6.46 6.68
CA PRO A 221 3.88 7.59 6.91
C PRO A 221 3.33 8.91 6.39
N VAL A 222 3.56 9.98 7.15
CA VAL A 222 3.07 11.32 6.76
C VAL A 222 3.80 11.84 5.52
N ALA A 223 3.10 12.56 4.64
CA ALA A 223 3.72 13.19 3.47
C ALA A 223 4.83 14.17 3.91
N LYS A 224 5.97 14.10 3.24
CA LYS A 224 7.20 14.82 3.59
C LYS A 224 7.32 16.17 2.85
N ARG A 225 8.53 16.69 2.74
CA ARG A 225 8.84 17.91 1.97
C ARG A 225 8.65 17.68 0.48
N GLU A 226 8.56 18.77 -0.29
CA GLU A 226 8.41 18.73 -1.76
C GLU A 226 9.56 17.98 -2.44
N GLU A 227 10.79 18.15 -1.98
CA GLU A 227 11.97 17.45 -2.51
C GLU A 227 11.84 15.92 -2.45
N HIS A 228 11.25 15.39 -1.37
CA HIS A 228 10.96 13.96 -1.24
C HIS A 228 9.87 13.53 -2.21
N ARG A 229 8.75 14.29 -2.30
CA ARG A 229 7.68 14.01 -3.26
C ARG A 229 8.20 13.93 -4.70
N LEU A 230 9.04 14.88 -5.10
CA LEU A 230 9.64 14.89 -6.44
C LEU A 230 10.56 13.67 -6.66
N THR A 231 11.29 13.25 -5.63
CA THR A 231 12.14 12.04 -5.70
C THR A 231 11.30 10.77 -5.85
N LEU A 232 10.16 10.68 -5.13
CA LEU A 232 9.21 9.56 -5.29
C LEU A 232 8.61 9.53 -6.69
N LEU A 233 8.19 10.68 -7.20
CA LEU A 233 7.62 10.80 -8.53
C LEU A 233 8.63 10.36 -9.60
N ALA A 234 9.87 10.83 -9.50
CA ALA A 234 10.96 10.40 -10.39
C ALA A 234 11.25 8.90 -10.29
N ALA A 235 11.15 8.29 -9.10
CA ALA A 235 11.33 6.85 -8.91
C ALA A 235 10.18 6.05 -9.55
N ALA A 236 8.93 6.45 -9.32
CA ALA A 236 7.74 5.79 -9.89
C ALA A 236 7.75 5.81 -11.41
N THR A 237 8.16 6.93 -12.01
CA THR A 237 8.16 7.15 -13.47
C THR A 237 9.46 6.72 -14.15
N SER A 238 10.44 6.19 -13.41
CA SER A 238 11.76 5.80 -13.94
C SER A 238 11.74 4.56 -14.84
N GLY A 239 10.74 3.68 -14.67
CA GLY A 239 10.71 2.35 -15.27
C GLY A 239 11.56 1.31 -14.51
N ASP A 240 12.12 1.65 -13.34
CA ASP A 240 12.83 0.70 -12.48
C ASP A 240 11.84 -0.29 -11.87
N SER A 241 12.03 -1.58 -12.13
CA SER A 241 11.12 -2.65 -11.72
C SER A 241 11.04 -2.90 -10.20
N ARG A 242 11.89 -2.24 -9.42
CA ARG A 242 11.85 -2.33 -7.96
C ARG A 242 10.76 -1.46 -7.32
N TYR A 243 10.20 -0.50 -8.08
CA TYR A 243 9.08 0.34 -7.64
C TYR A 243 7.78 -0.11 -8.29
N PHE A 244 6.73 -0.24 -7.49
CA PHE A 244 5.40 -0.62 -7.96
C PHE A 244 4.31 0.02 -7.09
N LEU A 245 3.09 0.05 -7.62
CA LEU A 245 1.96 0.68 -6.97
C LEU A 245 1.52 -0.14 -5.74
N GLY A 246 1.48 0.50 -4.57
CA GLY A 246 0.70 0.06 -3.45
C GLY A 246 -0.14 1.25 -3.02
N THR A 247 -1.46 1.15 -3.15
CA THR A 247 -2.30 2.33 -2.98
C THR A 247 -2.30 2.87 -1.58
N ASP A 248 -2.14 2.00 -0.59
CA ASP A 248 -2.41 2.29 0.82
C ASP A 248 -3.77 3.02 0.97
N SER A 249 -4.73 2.61 0.13
CA SER A 249 -6.09 3.10 0.28
C SER A 249 -6.63 2.62 1.62
N ALA A 250 -6.73 3.54 2.57
CA ALA A 250 -7.00 3.26 3.97
C ALA A 250 -8.25 4.03 4.43
N PRO A 251 -9.45 3.47 4.21
CA PRO A 251 -10.70 4.14 4.50
C PRO A 251 -10.93 4.30 6.00
N HIS A 252 -11.43 5.47 6.37
CA HIS A 252 -11.99 5.80 7.68
C HIS A 252 -13.21 6.69 7.44
N THR A 253 -14.21 6.60 8.31
CA THR A 253 -15.34 7.53 8.27
C THR A 253 -14.89 8.96 8.56
N ASP A 254 -15.63 9.93 8.03
CA ASP A 254 -15.32 11.34 8.24
C ASP A 254 -15.26 11.69 9.74
N ASP A 255 -16.16 11.15 10.55
CA ASP A 255 -16.14 11.35 12.01
C ASP A 255 -14.82 10.90 12.63
N ASN A 256 -14.27 9.76 12.19
CA ASN A 256 -12.98 9.26 12.67
C ASN A 256 -11.78 10.06 12.13
N LYS A 257 -11.91 10.68 10.98
CA LYS A 257 -10.88 11.55 10.40
C LYS A 257 -10.87 12.93 11.04
N GLU A 258 -12.04 13.47 11.38
CA GLU A 258 -12.21 14.87 11.82
C GLU A 258 -12.23 15.03 13.34
N MET A 259 -12.16 13.93 14.09
CA MET A 259 -12.00 13.96 15.54
C MET A 259 -10.57 14.33 15.96
N ALA A 260 -10.38 14.69 17.24
CA ALA A 260 -9.07 15.12 17.77
C ALA A 260 -7.95 14.06 17.61
N CYS A 261 -8.29 12.77 17.63
CA CYS A 261 -7.35 11.67 17.40
C CYS A 261 -6.94 11.55 15.92
N GLY A 262 -7.83 11.90 14.99
CA GLY A 262 -7.62 11.91 13.55
C GLY A 262 -7.01 10.61 13.00
N CYS A 263 -7.83 9.65 12.55
CA CYS A 263 -7.31 8.40 11.99
C CYS A 263 -6.43 8.64 10.77
N ALA A 264 -5.25 8.01 10.73
CA ALA A 264 -4.34 8.07 9.60
C ALA A 264 -4.80 7.18 8.45
N GLY A 265 -4.90 7.73 7.25
CA GLY A 265 -5.26 7.01 6.02
C GLY A 265 -5.93 7.92 4.99
N CYS A 266 -5.56 7.77 3.72
CA CYS A 266 -6.22 8.39 2.58
C CYS A 266 -7.05 7.33 1.85
N PHE A 267 -8.28 7.64 1.45
CA PHE A 267 -9.09 6.74 0.65
C PHE A 267 -8.98 7.11 -0.83
N THR A 268 -8.23 6.33 -1.60
CA THR A 268 -7.91 6.58 -3.01
C THR A 268 -8.52 5.57 -3.97
N ALA A 269 -9.12 4.47 -3.48
CA ALA A 269 -9.57 3.35 -4.33
C ALA A 269 -10.47 3.79 -5.49
N THR A 270 -11.37 4.76 -5.27
CA THR A 270 -12.31 5.26 -6.27
C THR A 270 -11.64 5.86 -7.50
N ASN A 271 -10.51 6.55 -7.32
CA ASN A 271 -9.87 7.33 -8.38
C ASN A 271 -8.37 7.05 -8.58
N THR A 272 -7.82 6.00 -7.96
CA THR A 272 -6.38 5.68 -8.01
C THR A 272 -5.83 5.65 -9.42
N MET A 273 -6.47 4.95 -10.35
CA MET A 273 -5.94 4.84 -11.72
C MET A 273 -5.93 6.17 -12.45
N SER A 274 -6.92 7.03 -12.21
CA SER A 274 -6.94 8.40 -12.75
C SER A 274 -5.83 9.26 -12.14
N LEU A 275 -5.60 9.16 -10.83
CA LEU A 275 -4.52 9.86 -10.11
C LEU A 275 -3.15 9.48 -10.66
N VAL A 276 -2.86 8.18 -10.74
CA VAL A 276 -1.56 7.69 -11.20
C VAL A 276 -1.32 8.01 -12.67
N ALA A 277 -2.30 7.77 -13.54
CA ALA A 277 -2.19 8.10 -14.96
C ALA A 277 -1.96 9.60 -15.20
N GLU A 278 -2.66 10.47 -14.45
CA GLU A 278 -2.45 11.94 -14.53
C GLU A 278 -1.01 12.32 -14.15
N MET A 279 -0.44 11.70 -13.09
CA MET A 279 0.94 11.99 -12.67
C MET A 279 1.96 11.50 -13.71
N PHE A 280 1.79 10.30 -14.26
CA PHE A 280 2.66 9.78 -15.31
C PHE A 280 2.59 10.58 -16.61
N ASP A 281 1.40 11.07 -16.97
CA ASP A 281 1.22 11.93 -18.16
C ASP A 281 1.92 13.28 -18.01
N ARG A 282 1.81 13.90 -16.83
CA ARG A 282 2.51 15.16 -16.51
C ARG A 282 4.03 15.05 -16.57
N GLU A 283 4.56 13.89 -16.24
CA GLU A 283 5.99 13.60 -16.34
C GLU A 283 6.41 13.09 -17.73
N GLY A 284 5.47 12.92 -18.68
CA GLY A 284 5.75 12.39 -20.00
C GLY A 284 6.18 10.92 -19.99
N ALA A 285 5.75 10.14 -18.99
CA ALA A 285 6.19 8.78 -18.71
C ALA A 285 5.07 7.73 -18.85
N MET A 286 4.06 8.00 -19.70
CA MET A 286 2.93 7.07 -19.91
C MET A 286 3.37 5.68 -20.40
N ASP A 287 4.50 5.58 -21.08
CA ASP A 287 5.12 4.32 -21.52
C ASP A 287 5.68 3.47 -20.35
N LYS A 288 5.80 4.03 -19.14
CA LYS A 288 6.24 3.36 -17.93
C LYS A 288 5.08 2.96 -17.01
N LEU A 289 3.87 3.47 -17.26
CA LEU A 289 2.71 3.27 -16.39
C LEU A 289 2.40 1.78 -16.21
N GLU A 290 2.32 1.00 -17.28
CA GLU A 290 2.03 -0.44 -17.19
C GLU A 290 3.06 -1.18 -16.33
N GLY A 291 4.34 -0.84 -16.47
CA GLY A 291 5.42 -1.38 -15.62
C GLY A 291 5.10 -1.19 -14.14
N PHE A 292 4.78 0.05 -13.76
CA PHE A 292 4.55 0.43 -12.37
C PHE A 292 3.28 -0.18 -11.76
N VAL A 293 2.19 -0.27 -12.50
CA VAL A 293 0.90 -0.71 -11.94
C VAL A 293 0.58 -2.19 -12.19
N SER A 294 1.21 -2.84 -13.21
CA SER A 294 0.78 -4.17 -13.65
C SER A 294 1.89 -5.22 -13.77
N LEU A 295 3.17 -4.82 -13.94
CA LEU A 295 4.24 -5.78 -14.26
C LEU A 295 5.29 -5.93 -13.16
N ASN A 296 5.70 -4.84 -12.52
CA ASN A 296 6.80 -4.84 -11.55
C ASN A 296 6.47 -5.64 -10.29
N GLY A 297 5.28 -5.43 -9.74
CA GLY A 297 4.81 -6.16 -8.56
C GLY A 297 4.72 -7.67 -8.79
N PRO A 298 4.02 -8.18 -9.84
CA PRO A 298 4.03 -9.62 -10.15
C PRO A 298 5.45 -10.17 -10.28
N GLY A 299 6.37 -9.45 -10.94
CA GLY A 299 7.78 -9.82 -11.04
C GLY A 299 8.44 -9.97 -9.68
N PHE A 300 8.23 -9.01 -8.77
CA PHE A 300 8.74 -9.10 -7.41
C PHE A 300 8.12 -10.25 -6.64
N TYR A 301 6.80 -10.42 -6.64
CA TYR A 301 6.11 -11.48 -5.89
C TYR A 301 6.18 -12.86 -6.56
N ARG A 302 6.80 -12.98 -7.73
CA ARG A 302 6.89 -14.21 -8.53
C ARG A 302 5.51 -14.79 -8.87
N LEU A 303 4.60 -13.91 -9.19
CA LEU A 303 3.24 -14.25 -9.64
C LEU A 303 3.13 -14.03 -11.15
N PRO A 304 2.23 -14.75 -11.83
CA PRO A 304 1.94 -14.47 -13.24
C PRO A 304 1.34 -13.07 -13.37
N VAL A 305 1.61 -12.39 -14.48
CA VAL A 305 0.93 -11.14 -14.84
C VAL A 305 -0.52 -11.43 -15.22
N ASN A 306 -1.42 -10.46 -15.01
CA ASN A 306 -2.81 -10.59 -15.42
C ASN A 306 -2.93 -10.67 -16.95
N GLU A 307 -3.86 -11.48 -17.44
CA GLU A 307 -4.17 -11.58 -18.88
C GLU A 307 -5.19 -10.51 -19.30
N ASP A 308 -6.14 -10.20 -18.43
CA ASP A 308 -7.12 -9.13 -18.63
C ASP A 308 -6.47 -7.76 -18.79
N THR A 309 -7.15 -6.86 -19.47
CA THR A 309 -6.70 -5.50 -19.71
C THR A 309 -7.74 -4.47 -19.25
N ILE A 310 -7.26 -3.25 -18.97
CA ILE A 310 -8.08 -2.05 -18.83
C ILE A 310 -7.66 -1.03 -19.87
N THR A 311 -8.57 -0.17 -20.28
CA THR A 311 -8.31 0.93 -21.19
C THR A 311 -8.47 2.26 -20.46
N LEU A 312 -7.49 3.13 -20.59
CA LEU A 312 -7.50 4.49 -20.07
C LEU A 312 -7.69 5.47 -21.22
N ASN A 313 -8.65 6.39 -21.10
CA ASN A 313 -8.91 7.45 -22.06
C ASN A 313 -8.66 8.82 -21.42
N LYS A 314 -7.89 9.67 -22.11
CA LYS A 314 -7.73 11.09 -21.74
C LYS A 314 -8.81 11.94 -22.41
N GLY A 315 -9.48 12.77 -21.62
CA GLY A 315 -10.57 13.64 -22.12
C GLY A 315 -10.88 14.80 -21.20
N ASP A 316 -12.16 15.16 -21.14
CA ASP A 316 -12.66 16.16 -20.19
C ASP A 316 -12.41 15.73 -18.75
N PRO A 317 -12.42 16.67 -17.77
CA PRO A 317 -12.25 16.34 -16.36
C PRO A 317 -13.12 15.17 -15.91
N VAL A 318 -12.52 14.25 -15.16
CA VAL A 318 -13.20 13.06 -14.65
C VAL A 318 -14.05 13.45 -13.46
N GLU A 319 -15.33 13.12 -13.52
CA GLU A 319 -16.23 13.22 -12.37
C GLU A 319 -16.17 11.92 -11.56
N TYR A 320 -15.98 12.04 -10.26
CA TYR A 320 -16.07 10.94 -9.29
C TYR A 320 -16.76 11.45 -8.00
N PRO A 321 -17.38 10.57 -7.21
CA PRO A 321 -18.04 10.99 -5.98
C PRO A 321 -17.00 11.54 -4.99
N SER A 322 -17.32 12.67 -4.35
CA SER A 322 -16.45 13.23 -3.29
C SER A 322 -16.46 12.36 -2.02
N LYS A 323 -17.49 11.54 -1.83
CA LYS A 323 -17.66 10.61 -0.72
C LYS A 323 -18.33 9.33 -1.21
N ILE A 324 -18.02 8.23 -0.53
CA ILE A 324 -18.83 7.00 -0.62
C ILE A 324 -19.53 6.79 0.71
N GLU A 325 -20.69 6.13 0.67
CA GLU A 325 -21.46 5.79 1.88
C GLU A 325 -21.08 4.38 2.33
N SER A 326 -20.70 4.23 3.59
CA SER A 326 -20.60 2.95 4.27
C SER A 326 -21.69 2.84 5.34
N GLY A 327 -22.00 1.63 5.80
CA GLY A 327 -22.94 1.47 6.92
C GLY A 327 -22.44 2.06 8.24
N ASP A 328 -21.13 2.40 8.31
CA ASP A 328 -20.49 3.02 9.47
C ASP A 328 -20.42 4.57 9.35
N GLY A 329 -20.78 5.13 8.19
CA GLY A 329 -20.76 6.56 7.88
C GLY A 329 -20.04 6.90 6.57
N PRO A 330 -20.07 8.17 6.15
CA PRO A 330 -19.45 8.62 4.91
C PRO A 330 -17.90 8.51 4.98
N VAL A 331 -17.30 8.19 3.83
CA VAL A 331 -15.86 8.12 3.62
C VAL A 331 -15.48 9.08 2.52
N THR A 332 -14.71 10.10 2.83
CA THR A 332 -14.26 11.10 1.85
C THR A 332 -13.21 10.50 0.91
N VAL A 333 -13.46 10.62 -0.39
CA VAL A 333 -12.54 10.22 -1.46
C VAL A 333 -11.39 11.24 -1.55
N PHE A 334 -10.18 10.77 -1.77
CA PHE A 334 -9.01 11.62 -1.89
C PHE A 334 -9.15 12.60 -3.05
N GLU A 335 -9.01 13.90 -2.76
CA GLU A 335 -9.09 15.00 -3.72
C GLU A 335 -7.68 15.52 -4.03
N PRO A 336 -7.18 15.45 -5.29
CA PRO A 336 -5.80 15.85 -5.61
C PRO A 336 -5.58 17.37 -5.64
N GLY A 337 -6.63 18.19 -5.65
CA GLY A 337 -6.57 19.65 -5.75
C GLY A 337 -6.39 20.16 -7.19
N PHE A 338 -6.54 19.30 -8.18
CA PHE A 338 -6.52 19.62 -9.61
C PHE A 338 -7.41 18.64 -10.40
N PRO A 339 -7.90 19.03 -11.59
CA PRO A 339 -8.71 18.14 -12.41
C PRO A 339 -7.91 16.94 -12.92
N LEU A 340 -8.54 15.76 -12.91
CA LEU A 340 -8.03 14.53 -13.50
C LEU A 340 -8.64 14.39 -14.90
N HIS A 341 -7.85 14.00 -15.90
CA HIS A 341 -8.27 13.88 -17.29
C HIS A 341 -8.28 12.43 -17.79
N TRP A 342 -7.63 11.52 -17.09
CA TRP A 342 -7.60 10.10 -17.42
C TRP A 342 -8.68 9.33 -16.69
N ARG A 343 -9.46 8.52 -17.42
CA ARG A 343 -10.49 7.63 -16.87
C ARG A 343 -10.32 6.21 -17.38
N VAL A 344 -10.64 5.23 -16.58
CA VAL A 344 -10.82 3.82 -17.01
C VAL A 344 -12.17 3.69 -17.71
N VAL A 345 -12.21 3.01 -18.87
CA VAL A 345 -13.41 2.81 -19.72
C VAL A 345 -13.62 1.32 -19.98
#